data_174c79e8c52e1d2cb09239cf083ae287
#
_entry.id   174c79e8c52e1d2cb09239cf083ae287
#
_cell.length_a   1.000
_cell.length_b   1.000
_cell.length_c   1.000
_cell.angle_alpha   90.00
_cell.angle_beta   90.00
_cell.angle_gamma   90.00
#
_symmetry.space_group_name_H-M   'P 1'
#
loop_
_entity.id
_entity.type
_entity.pdbx_description
1 polymer ?
#
loop_
_entity_poly.entity_id
_entity_poly.type
_entity_poly.pdbx_seq_one_letter_code
_entity_poly.pdbx_strand_id
1 'polypeptide(L)'
;MSRRRRRNDWIPGAVITIIVIMLSVVFMGLLAMTKMIPTIYMLIIGIVLAVIAAIIWLLVWHTRYTGRFIGGTVLAVIMIVILAFGGFYINKTRSAISNISGETTEVTQMAVYVKNDDAADSVEATAGYTYGILSSLDRENTDGAVAHLNSEFGTEVQTKEYAGLTELADGILNGEVNAMLLNSGYLSVYEDMDGYTDFSTKIKEVGTVDVESTIQSAEESAPIEPITTANGGKVYTIYLSGIDTRGEMTAKSRSDVNIIATVNTDTHEILLVSTPRDYFVPLSISGGAPDKLTHAGIYGIDVCMDTLGMLYDIDINYYFRINFGGFVKVIDALGGITVNSDYDFDSKNILGYHFNKGENYVNGEQALIFARERYAFQEGDRQRGKNQMEVIRGVVKKALSPEILTSYSSILSSLDGCFGTNITYEEIAQILQQQLTNGGDWTIVSYSVNGTGATEKPYSMSQKAYVMVPDYNTVDKAKSLMEKVRNGEVVTQEEADSPVSGSTSTDSTSTEAVTEPGTVAAETQAATDTTAADGTTTEGTAGTTTQQ
;
A
#
# COMPACT_ATOMS: atom_id res chain seq x y z
N MET A 1 78.35 10.30 -20.29
CA MET A 1 77.13 11.03 -20.64
C MET A 1 75.94 10.08 -20.60
N SER A 2 75.20 10.06 -19.52
CA SER A 2 74.02 9.22 -19.31
C SER A 2 72.83 9.91 -19.97
N ARG A 3 72.27 9.33 -21.06
CA ARG A 3 71.02 9.74 -21.64
C ARG A 3 69.88 9.39 -20.65
N ARG A 4 69.42 10.37 -19.82
CA ARG A 4 68.17 10.25 -19.05
C ARG A 4 67.04 10.02 -20.08
N ARG A 5 66.50 8.79 -20.09
CA ARG A 5 65.21 8.52 -20.75
C ARG A 5 64.18 9.50 -20.16
N ARG A 6 63.63 10.38 -21.00
CA ARG A 6 62.41 11.15 -20.69
C ARG A 6 61.30 10.13 -20.48
N ARG A 7 61.01 9.88 -19.26
CA ARG A 7 59.83 9.08 -18.88
C ARG A 7 58.62 9.89 -19.25
N ASN A 8 57.64 9.32 -19.98
CA ASN A 8 56.34 9.95 -20.29
C ASN A 8 55.52 10.02 -19.01
N ASP A 9 55.90 10.86 -18.06
CA ASP A 9 55.31 10.94 -16.71
C ASP A 9 53.89 11.55 -16.71
N TRP A 10 53.40 12.06 -17.87
CA TRP A 10 52.07 12.60 -18.03
C TRP A 10 51.00 11.54 -18.35
N ILE A 11 51.36 10.37 -18.91
CA ILE A 11 50.44 9.33 -19.34
C ILE A 11 49.57 8.80 -18.17
N PRO A 12 50.12 8.42 -16.99
CA PRO A 12 49.34 7.94 -15.87
C PRO A 12 48.34 8.99 -15.37
N GLY A 13 48.72 10.26 -15.30
CA GLY A 13 47.86 11.37 -14.90
C GLY A 13 46.73 11.63 -15.88
N ALA A 14 47.04 11.59 -17.21
CA ALA A 14 46.04 11.72 -18.24
C ALA A 14 44.99 10.58 -18.18
N VAL A 15 45.45 9.33 -18.00
CA VAL A 15 44.55 8.17 -17.90
C VAL A 15 43.62 8.30 -16.69
N ILE A 16 44.12 8.66 -15.50
CA ILE A 16 43.32 8.87 -14.30
C ILE A 16 42.25 9.93 -14.54
N THR A 17 42.63 11.07 -15.12
CA THR A 17 41.70 12.18 -15.38
C THR A 17 40.63 11.78 -16.38
N ILE A 18 40.98 11.07 -17.46
CA ILE A 18 40.03 10.60 -18.47
C ILE A 18 39.02 9.64 -17.82
N ILE A 19 39.45 8.72 -16.97
CA ILE A 19 38.56 7.79 -16.26
C ILE A 19 37.55 8.57 -15.39
N VAL A 20 38.01 9.55 -14.62
CA VAL A 20 37.13 10.38 -13.77
C VAL A 20 36.11 11.15 -14.62
N ILE A 21 36.55 11.76 -15.75
CA ILE A 21 35.66 12.47 -16.66
C ILE A 21 34.61 11.52 -17.26
N MET A 22 35.03 10.35 -17.79
CA MET A 22 34.11 9.37 -18.35
C MET A 22 33.07 8.91 -17.33
N LEU A 23 33.49 8.58 -16.10
CA LEU A 23 32.56 8.19 -15.04
C LEU A 23 31.63 9.33 -14.64
N SER A 24 32.12 10.58 -14.61
CA SER A 24 31.28 11.76 -14.36
C SER A 24 30.22 11.96 -15.44
N VAL A 25 30.57 11.75 -16.71
CA VAL A 25 29.60 11.83 -17.82
C VAL A 25 28.56 10.71 -17.73
N VAL A 26 28.99 9.48 -17.46
CA VAL A 26 28.07 8.36 -17.24
C VAL A 26 27.12 8.64 -16.07
N PHE A 27 27.67 9.12 -14.94
CA PHE A 27 26.87 9.48 -13.78
C PHE A 27 25.83 10.57 -14.07
N MET A 28 26.24 11.63 -14.78
CA MET A 28 25.30 12.68 -15.24
C MET A 28 24.23 12.13 -16.19
N GLY A 29 24.59 11.20 -17.07
CA GLY A 29 23.64 10.51 -17.94
C GLY A 29 22.62 9.69 -17.14
N LEU A 30 23.07 8.93 -16.14
CA LEU A 30 22.19 8.17 -15.24
C LEU A 30 21.24 9.12 -14.48
N LEU A 31 21.74 10.22 -13.93
CA LEU A 31 20.91 11.25 -13.29
C LEU A 31 19.86 11.82 -14.23
N ALA A 32 20.25 12.17 -15.47
CA ALA A 32 19.32 12.71 -16.47
C ALA A 32 18.22 11.71 -16.84
N MET A 33 18.53 10.41 -16.85
CA MET A 33 17.56 9.34 -17.15
C MET A 33 16.50 9.18 -16.06
N THR A 34 16.74 9.63 -14.82
CA THR A 34 15.74 9.56 -13.75
C THR A 34 14.59 10.56 -13.95
N LYS A 35 14.80 11.64 -14.70
CA LYS A 35 13.85 12.77 -14.86
C LYS A 35 13.38 13.42 -13.55
N MET A 36 13.97 13.05 -12.41
CA MET A 36 13.54 13.50 -11.07
C MET A 36 14.21 14.81 -10.64
N ILE A 37 15.39 15.12 -11.20
CA ILE A 37 16.22 16.24 -10.76
C ILE A 37 16.02 17.44 -11.67
N PRO A 38 15.64 18.62 -11.12
CA PRO A 38 15.50 19.84 -11.88
C PRO A 38 16.81 20.23 -12.62
N THR A 39 16.67 20.82 -13.80
CA THR A 39 17.82 21.18 -14.68
C THR A 39 18.84 22.06 -13.97
N ILE A 40 18.39 22.94 -13.07
CA ILE A 40 19.31 23.81 -12.31
C ILE A 40 20.25 23.02 -11.40
N TYR A 41 19.76 21.99 -10.71
CA TYR A 41 20.61 21.13 -9.87
C TYR A 41 21.52 20.25 -10.72
N MET A 42 21.05 19.75 -11.86
CA MET A 42 21.88 19.04 -12.82
C MET A 42 23.07 19.90 -13.28
N LEU A 43 22.82 21.17 -13.57
CA LEU A 43 23.87 22.11 -13.97
C LEU A 43 24.88 22.34 -12.83
N ILE A 44 24.40 22.54 -11.60
CA ILE A 44 25.24 22.71 -10.41
C ILE A 44 26.13 21.48 -10.21
N ILE A 45 25.55 20.28 -10.23
CA ILE A 45 26.28 19.00 -10.07
C ILE A 45 27.34 18.88 -11.19
N GLY A 46 26.97 19.18 -12.44
CA GLY A 46 27.89 19.14 -13.58
C GLY A 46 29.08 20.10 -13.41
N ILE A 47 28.85 21.32 -12.92
CA ILE A 47 29.91 22.30 -12.62
C ILE A 47 30.81 21.79 -11.52
N VAL A 48 30.25 21.27 -10.42
CA VAL A 48 31.03 20.71 -9.30
C VAL A 48 31.92 19.56 -9.76
N LEU A 49 31.38 18.62 -10.55
CA LEU A 49 32.13 17.50 -11.11
C LEU A 49 33.25 17.99 -12.04
N ALA A 50 33.00 19.00 -12.90
CA ALA A 50 33.98 19.59 -13.78
C ALA A 50 35.11 20.28 -12.98
N VAL A 51 34.79 21.01 -11.92
CA VAL A 51 35.77 21.66 -11.05
C VAL A 51 36.65 20.62 -10.35
N ILE A 52 36.05 19.55 -9.80
CA ILE A 52 36.80 18.47 -9.16
C ILE A 52 37.73 17.78 -10.17
N ALA A 53 37.23 17.47 -11.36
CA ALA A 53 38.03 16.88 -12.44
C ALA A 53 39.19 17.79 -12.86
N ALA A 54 38.99 19.12 -12.93
CA ALA A 54 40.06 20.10 -13.21
C ALA A 54 41.09 20.12 -12.07
N ILE A 55 40.67 20.05 -10.80
CA ILE A 55 41.59 19.97 -9.66
C ILE A 55 42.43 18.68 -9.73
N ILE A 56 41.81 17.53 -10.00
CA ILE A 56 42.52 16.25 -10.16
C ILE A 56 43.52 16.36 -11.30
N TRP A 57 43.09 16.92 -12.47
CA TRP A 57 43.96 17.13 -13.62
C TRP A 57 45.17 17.98 -13.24
N LEU A 58 45.01 19.12 -12.57
CA LEU A 58 46.09 20.00 -12.12
C LEU A 58 47.06 19.32 -11.14
N LEU A 59 46.53 18.41 -10.30
CA LEU A 59 47.37 17.67 -9.31
C LEU A 59 48.18 16.54 -9.94
N VAL A 60 47.61 15.81 -10.92
CA VAL A 60 48.26 14.63 -11.53
C VAL A 60 48.98 14.92 -12.84
N TRP A 61 48.68 16.08 -13.49
CA TRP A 61 49.28 16.47 -14.73
C TRP A 61 50.68 17.04 -14.56
N HIS A 62 51.62 16.46 -15.25
CA HIS A 62 52.97 16.98 -15.41
C HIS A 62 53.69 17.42 -14.11
N THR A 63 53.46 16.71 -13.00
CA THR A 63 54.02 17.08 -11.72
C THR A 63 55.37 16.41 -11.47
N ARG A 64 56.36 17.21 -11.02
CA ARG A 64 57.66 16.73 -10.55
C ARG A 64 57.63 16.32 -9.05
N TYR A 65 56.54 16.63 -8.37
CA TYR A 65 56.41 16.39 -6.92
C TYR A 65 55.56 15.16 -6.68
N THR A 66 56.18 14.09 -6.17
CA THR A 66 55.51 12.81 -5.86
C THR A 66 54.29 13.00 -4.94
N GLY A 67 54.39 13.91 -3.97
CA GLY A 67 53.29 14.18 -3.03
C GLY A 67 52.03 14.75 -3.71
N ARG A 68 52.19 15.62 -4.71
CA ARG A 68 51.04 16.17 -5.48
C ARG A 68 50.36 15.10 -6.35
N PHE A 69 51.17 14.23 -6.97
CA PHE A 69 50.64 13.12 -7.75
C PHE A 69 49.86 12.13 -6.88
N ILE A 70 50.44 11.76 -5.70
CA ILE A 70 49.76 10.88 -4.73
C ILE A 70 48.45 11.52 -4.26
N GLY A 71 48.47 12.81 -3.86
CA GLY A 71 47.26 13.52 -3.42
C GLY A 71 46.14 13.56 -4.50
N GLY A 72 46.55 13.85 -5.76
CA GLY A 72 45.59 13.85 -6.89
C GLY A 72 45.03 12.46 -7.20
N THR A 73 45.85 11.41 -7.09
CA THR A 73 45.41 10.02 -7.28
C THR A 73 44.44 9.58 -6.18
N VAL A 74 44.73 9.92 -4.91
CA VAL A 74 43.85 9.63 -3.78
C VAL A 74 42.49 10.33 -3.98
N LEU A 75 42.49 11.62 -4.37
CA LEU A 75 41.24 12.35 -4.65
C LEU A 75 40.47 11.72 -5.81
N ALA A 76 41.15 11.26 -6.87
CA ALA A 76 40.54 10.58 -7.99
C ALA A 76 39.88 9.25 -7.56
N VAL A 77 40.55 8.44 -6.74
CA VAL A 77 40.02 7.19 -6.20
C VAL A 77 38.76 7.46 -5.36
N ILE A 78 38.82 8.44 -4.46
CA ILE A 78 37.65 8.84 -3.67
C ILE A 78 36.49 9.23 -4.59
N MET A 79 36.75 10.04 -5.62
CA MET A 79 35.74 10.47 -6.58
C MET A 79 35.15 9.30 -7.36
N ILE A 80 35.96 8.36 -7.82
CA ILE A 80 35.51 7.14 -8.51
C ILE A 80 34.57 6.33 -7.61
N VAL A 81 34.93 6.15 -6.34
CA VAL A 81 34.10 5.44 -5.36
C VAL A 81 32.77 6.16 -5.18
N ILE A 82 32.78 7.49 -5.01
CA ILE A 82 31.55 8.29 -4.86
C ILE A 82 30.65 8.15 -6.10
N LEU A 83 31.21 8.27 -7.32
CA LEU A 83 30.45 8.14 -8.56
C LEU A 83 29.89 6.73 -8.76
N ALA A 84 30.67 5.70 -8.45
CA ALA A 84 30.22 4.31 -8.55
C ALA A 84 29.08 4.02 -7.56
N PHE A 85 29.25 4.45 -6.31
CA PHE A 85 28.24 4.31 -5.27
C PHE A 85 26.97 5.08 -5.60
N GLY A 86 27.10 6.34 -6.04
CA GLY A 86 25.99 7.16 -6.47
C GLY A 86 25.25 6.55 -7.68
N GLY A 87 25.98 6.06 -8.69
CA GLY A 87 25.39 5.36 -9.84
C GLY A 87 24.63 4.09 -9.46
N PHE A 88 25.18 3.30 -8.50
CA PHE A 88 24.49 2.13 -7.96
C PHE A 88 23.17 2.52 -7.28
N TYR A 89 23.16 3.56 -6.45
CA TYR A 89 21.95 4.04 -5.78
C TYR A 89 20.92 4.58 -6.75
N ILE A 90 21.34 5.34 -7.77
CA ILE A 90 20.44 5.85 -8.81
C ILE A 90 19.73 4.70 -9.53
N ASN A 91 20.51 3.67 -9.93
CA ASN A 91 19.92 2.52 -10.62
C ASN A 91 18.97 1.73 -9.71
N LYS A 92 19.35 1.53 -8.45
CA LYS A 92 18.49 0.87 -7.45
C LYS A 92 17.18 1.63 -7.23
N THR A 93 17.24 2.96 -7.12
CA THR A 93 16.05 3.83 -7.01
C THR A 93 15.12 3.67 -8.20
N ARG A 94 15.71 3.79 -9.40
CA ARG A 94 14.95 3.68 -10.64
C ARG A 94 14.24 2.34 -10.74
N SER A 95 14.95 1.24 -10.47
CA SER A 95 14.36 -0.10 -10.50
C SER A 95 13.24 -0.26 -9.46
N ALA A 96 13.46 0.21 -8.23
CA ALA A 96 12.45 0.10 -7.17
C ALA A 96 11.17 0.86 -7.55
N ILE A 97 11.27 2.11 -8.02
CA ILE A 97 10.09 2.88 -8.43
C ILE A 97 9.42 2.26 -9.66
N SER A 98 10.20 1.76 -10.63
CA SER A 98 9.65 1.08 -11.81
C SER A 98 8.89 -0.21 -11.45
N ASN A 99 9.32 -0.93 -10.42
CA ASN A 99 8.67 -2.17 -10.00
C ASN A 99 7.34 -1.94 -9.27
N ILE A 100 7.19 -0.80 -8.59
CA ILE A 100 5.99 -0.47 -7.81
C ILE A 100 5.00 0.42 -8.56
N SER A 101 5.40 0.98 -9.70
CA SER A 101 4.62 1.94 -10.48
C SER A 101 3.94 1.27 -11.67
N GLY A 102 2.74 1.76 -12.03
CA GLY A 102 2.03 1.33 -13.23
C GLY A 102 1.50 -0.09 -13.16
N GLU A 103 1.00 -0.54 -12.00
CA GLU A 103 0.31 -1.81 -11.86
C GLU A 103 -0.95 -1.82 -12.73
N THR A 104 -1.07 -2.85 -13.57
CA THR A 104 -2.16 -2.98 -14.56
C THR A 104 -2.96 -4.28 -14.42
N THR A 105 -2.57 -5.16 -13.49
CA THR A 105 -3.22 -6.44 -13.28
C THR A 105 -3.55 -6.69 -11.81
N GLU A 106 -4.68 -7.33 -11.57
CA GLU A 106 -5.08 -7.88 -10.27
C GLU A 106 -5.29 -9.38 -10.40
N VAL A 107 -5.14 -10.07 -9.28
CA VAL A 107 -5.37 -11.52 -9.18
C VAL A 107 -6.58 -11.77 -8.29
N THR A 108 -7.56 -12.50 -8.80
CA THR A 108 -8.63 -13.06 -7.98
C THR A 108 -8.21 -14.47 -7.56
N GLN A 109 -8.00 -14.67 -6.28
CA GLN A 109 -7.71 -15.99 -5.73
C GLN A 109 -9.01 -16.76 -5.54
N MET A 110 -9.29 -17.67 -6.47
CA MET A 110 -10.41 -18.60 -6.40
C MET A 110 -9.99 -19.82 -5.60
N ALA A 111 -10.36 -19.84 -4.31
CA ALA A 111 -9.97 -20.92 -3.40
C ALA A 111 -10.89 -22.12 -3.52
N VAL A 112 -10.30 -23.31 -3.45
CA VAL A 112 -11.00 -24.59 -3.34
C VAL A 112 -11.08 -24.97 -1.86
N TYR A 113 -12.28 -24.99 -1.34
CA TYR A 113 -12.57 -25.37 0.05
C TYR A 113 -13.24 -26.73 0.08
N VAL A 114 -12.85 -27.54 1.08
CA VAL A 114 -13.51 -28.79 1.43
C VAL A 114 -13.86 -28.78 2.93
N LYS A 115 -14.68 -29.71 3.40
CA LYS A 115 -14.94 -29.83 4.84
C LYS A 115 -13.66 -30.18 5.59
N ASN A 116 -13.52 -29.74 6.85
CA ASN A 116 -12.33 -29.99 7.66
C ASN A 116 -11.99 -31.47 7.83
N ASP A 117 -12.98 -32.34 7.80
CA ASP A 117 -12.84 -33.81 7.92
C ASP A 117 -12.63 -34.53 6.58
N ASP A 118 -12.61 -33.78 5.45
CA ASP A 118 -12.33 -34.34 4.13
C ASP A 118 -10.88 -34.80 3.98
N ALA A 119 -10.66 -35.86 3.20
CA ALA A 119 -9.34 -36.44 3.01
C ALA A 119 -8.47 -35.70 2.00
N ALA A 120 -9.05 -34.84 1.16
CA ALA A 120 -8.31 -34.06 0.19
C ALA A 120 -7.42 -33.01 0.90
N ASP A 121 -6.15 -32.92 0.47
CA ASP A 121 -5.14 -31.98 0.95
C ASP A 121 -4.49 -31.15 -0.16
N SER A 122 -4.96 -31.33 -1.40
CA SER A 122 -4.56 -30.53 -2.57
C SER A 122 -5.70 -30.41 -3.57
N VAL A 123 -5.58 -29.47 -4.52
CA VAL A 123 -6.57 -29.26 -5.58
C VAL A 123 -6.71 -30.51 -6.46
N GLU A 124 -5.59 -31.18 -6.80
CA GLU A 124 -5.59 -32.38 -7.63
C GLU A 124 -6.35 -33.54 -6.97
N ALA A 125 -6.34 -33.61 -5.64
CA ALA A 125 -7.08 -34.64 -4.89
C ALA A 125 -8.60 -34.48 -5.03
N THR A 126 -9.08 -33.33 -5.50
CA THR A 126 -10.51 -33.01 -5.70
C THR A 126 -11.01 -33.24 -7.13
N ALA A 127 -10.20 -33.81 -8.03
CA ALA A 127 -10.52 -33.97 -9.47
C ALA A 127 -11.85 -34.72 -9.76
N GLY A 128 -12.30 -35.58 -8.85
CA GLY A 128 -13.59 -36.28 -8.98
C GLY A 128 -14.74 -35.68 -8.18
N TYR A 129 -14.55 -34.50 -7.59
CA TYR A 129 -15.54 -33.87 -6.71
C TYR A 129 -16.60 -33.09 -7.51
N THR A 130 -17.77 -32.91 -6.89
CA THR A 130 -18.75 -31.94 -7.34
C THR A 130 -18.49 -30.63 -6.62
N TYR A 131 -18.29 -29.56 -7.40
CA TYR A 131 -17.99 -28.22 -6.89
C TYR A 131 -19.26 -27.37 -6.75
N GLY A 132 -19.51 -26.84 -5.56
CA GLY A 132 -20.47 -25.78 -5.38
C GLY A 132 -19.90 -24.46 -5.90
N ILE A 133 -20.67 -23.73 -6.71
CA ILE A 133 -20.30 -22.44 -7.26
C ILE A 133 -21.45 -21.44 -7.13
N LEU A 134 -21.16 -20.14 -7.14
CA LEU A 134 -22.19 -19.10 -7.18
C LEU A 134 -22.71 -18.92 -8.61
N SER A 135 -24.05 -18.74 -8.74
CA SER A 135 -24.70 -18.62 -10.05
C SER A 135 -24.51 -17.24 -10.70
N SER A 136 -24.31 -16.18 -9.91
CA SER A 136 -24.27 -14.80 -10.41
C SER A 136 -23.17 -13.94 -9.81
N LEU A 137 -22.90 -14.05 -8.50
CA LEU A 137 -21.84 -13.27 -7.87
C LEU A 137 -20.49 -13.76 -8.36
N ASP A 138 -19.65 -12.82 -8.81
CA ASP A 138 -18.27 -13.09 -9.24
C ASP A 138 -18.17 -14.19 -10.33
N ARG A 139 -19.15 -14.21 -11.24
CA ARG A 139 -19.32 -15.28 -12.22
C ARG A 139 -18.13 -15.40 -13.18
N GLU A 140 -17.60 -14.30 -13.64
CA GLU A 140 -16.48 -14.28 -14.58
C GLU A 140 -15.23 -14.98 -14.00
N ASN A 141 -14.86 -14.65 -12.77
CA ASN A 141 -13.75 -15.31 -12.08
C ASN A 141 -14.05 -16.78 -11.78
N THR A 142 -15.30 -17.10 -11.42
CA THR A 142 -15.74 -18.49 -11.22
C THR A 142 -15.60 -19.31 -12.50
N ASP A 143 -16.07 -18.80 -13.63
CA ASP A 143 -15.95 -19.49 -14.93
C ASP A 143 -14.49 -19.65 -15.37
N GLY A 144 -13.66 -18.62 -15.13
CA GLY A 144 -12.21 -18.68 -15.37
C GLY A 144 -11.52 -19.78 -14.55
N ALA A 145 -11.84 -19.86 -13.26
CA ALA A 145 -11.29 -20.89 -12.39
C ALA A 145 -11.78 -22.31 -12.75
N VAL A 146 -13.05 -22.47 -13.11
CA VAL A 146 -13.59 -23.75 -13.62
C VAL A 146 -12.87 -24.17 -14.88
N ALA A 147 -12.64 -23.26 -15.83
CA ALA A 147 -11.90 -23.54 -17.05
C ALA A 147 -10.45 -23.99 -16.77
N HIS A 148 -9.80 -23.35 -15.78
CA HIS A 148 -8.45 -23.74 -15.33
C HIS A 148 -8.46 -25.16 -14.76
N LEU A 149 -9.38 -25.48 -13.84
CA LEU A 149 -9.52 -26.82 -13.24
C LEU A 149 -9.79 -27.88 -14.31
N ASN A 150 -10.64 -27.60 -15.31
CA ASN A 150 -10.89 -28.50 -16.44
C ASN A 150 -9.61 -28.81 -17.23
N SER A 151 -8.78 -27.79 -17.45
CA SER A 151 -7.50 -27.94 -18.13
C SER A 151 -6.50 -28.75 -17.31
N GLU A 152 -6.43 -28.51 -16.02
CA GLU A 152 -5.52 -29.16 -15.10
C GLU A 152 -5.85 -30.64 -14.92
N PHE A 153 -7.13 -30.97 -14.72
CA PHE A 153 -7.59 -32.35 -14.55
C PHE A 153 -7.72 -33.12 -15.86
N GLY A 154 -7.72 -32.43 -17.01
CA GLY A 154 -7.96 -33.03 -18.31
C GLY A 154 -9.37 -33.59 -18.50
N THR A 155 -10.30 -33.24 -17.63
CA THR A 155 -11.71 -33.62 -17.64
C THR A 155 -12.59 -32.45 -17.16
N GLU A 156 -13.84 -32.43 -17.61
CA GLU A 156 -14.81 -31.43 -17.16
C GLU A 156 -15.20 -31.69 -15.69
N VAL A 157 -15.04 -30.68 -14.82
CA VAL A 157 -15.45 -30.76 -13.41
C VAL A 157 -16.97 -30.69 -13.30
N GLN A 158 -17.54 -31.43 -12.36
CA GLN A 158 -18.96 -31.37 -12.05
C GLN A 158 -19.24 -30.13 -11.18
N THR A 159 -20.17 -29.27 -11.60
CA THR A 159 -20.53 -28.08 -10.83
C THR A 159 -22.01 -28.11 -10.43
N LYS A 160 -22.31 -27.51 -9.28
CA LYS A 160 -23.67 -27.24 -8.81
C LYS A 160 -23.77 -25.78 -8.42
N GLU A 161 -24.73 -25.07 -9.04
CA GLU A 161 -24.91 -23.64 -8.81
C GLU A 161 -25.80 -23.37 -7.60
N TYR A 162 -25.44 -22.31 -6.84
CA TYR A 162 -26.17 -21.80 -5.71
C TYR A 162 -26.46 -20.30 -5.90
N ALA A 163 -27.61 -19.85 -5.43
CA ALA A 163 -28.08 -18.48 -5.67
C ALA A 163 -27.33 -17.45 -4.79
N GLY A 164 -26.77 -17.86 -3.67
CA GLY A 164 -26.08 -16.98 -2.75
C GLY A 164 -25.11 -17.71 -1.80
N LEU A 165 -24.41 -16.92 -1.00
CA LEU A 165 -23.37 -17.41 -0.10
C LEU A 165 -23.89 -18.39 0.96
N THR A 166 -25.07 -18.13 1.54
CA THR A 166 -25.66 -19.01 2.58
C THR A 166 -26.03 -20.37 2.02
N GLU A 167 -26.66 -20.41 0.85
CA GLU A 167 -27.04 -21.66 0.19
C GLU A 167 -25.80 -22.48 -0.22
N LEU A 168 -24.72 -21.79 -0.64
CA LEU A 168 -23.46 -22.44 -0.99
C LEU A 168 -22.79 -23.05 0.28
N ALA A 169 -22.77 -22.30 1.39
CA ALA A 169 -22.25 -22.79 2.66
C ALA A 169 -23.06 -24.00 3.17
N ASP A 170 -24.38 -23.93 3.10
CA ASP A 170 -25.24 -25.05 3.49
C ASP A 170 -25.01 -26.26 2.59
N GLY A 171 -24.82 -26.05 1.30
CA GLY A 171 -24.55 -27.11 0.32
C GLY A 171 -23.31 -27.93 0.65
N ILE A 172 -22.19 -27.27 1.01
CA ILE A 172 -20.98 -27.98 1.40
C ILE A 172 -21.12 -28.63 2.79
N LEU A 173 -21.70 -27.92 3.76
CA LEU A 173 -21.85 -28.46 5.13
C LEU A 173 -22.77 -29.69 5.17
N ASN A 174 -23.85 -29.68 4.37
CA ASN A 174 -24.79 -30.78 4.27
C ASN A 174 -24.30 -31.94 3.37
N GLY A 175 -23.17 -31.77 2.69
CA GLY A 175 -22.60 -32.78 1.78
C GLY A 175 -23.34 -32.92 0.45
N GLU A 176 -24.05 -31.87 0.01
CA GLU A 176 -24.66 -31.79 -1.32
C GLU A 176 -23.61 -31.63 -2.42
N VAL A 177 -22.48 -31.02 -2.07
CA VAL A 177 -21.26 -30.90 -2.89
C VAL A 177 -20.06 -31.32 -2.04
N ASN A 178 -18.98 -31.75 -2.70
CA ASN A 178 -17.77 -32.22 -2.04
C ASN A 178 -16.76 -31.09 -1.84
N ALA A 179 -16.72 -30.14 -2.75
CA ALA A 179 -15.88 -28.95 -2.70
C ALA A 179 -16.69 -27.69 -3.00
N MET A 180 -16.16 -26.56 -2.59
CA MET A 180 -16.67 -25.22 -2.89
C MET A 180 -15.56 -24.45 -3.59
N LEU A 181 -15.85 -23.87 -4.76
CA LEU A 181 -14.97 -22.94 -5.46
C LEU A 181 -15.50 -21.53 -5.24
N LEU A 182 -14.72 -20.71 -4.53
CA LEU A 182 -15.15 -19.39 -4.10
C LEU A 182 -13.96 -18.43 -4.10
N ASN A 183 -14.19 -17.19 -4.54
CA ASN A 183 -13.23 -16.11 -4.34
C ASN A 183 -12.94 -15.96 -2.83
N SER A 184 -11.65 -16.07 -2.46
CA SER A 184 -11.20 -16.09 -1.07
C SER A 184 -11.65 -14.86 -0.27
N GLY A 185 -11.85 -13.72 -0.94
CA GLY A 185 -12.36 -12.48 -0.33
C GLY A 185 -13.75 -12.64 0.31
N TYR A 186 -14.59 -13.54 -0.19
CA TYR A 186 -15.92 -13.78 0.39
C TYR A 186 -15.88 -14.57 1.70
N LEU A 187 -14.78 -15.25 2.03
CA LEU A 187 -14.69 -15.96 3.30
C LEU A 187 -14.91 -15.02 4.49
N SER A 188 -14.38 -13.82 4.39
CA SER A 188 -14.55 -12.78 5.40
C SER A 188 -15.98 -12.19 5.46
N VAL A 189 -16.79 -12.34 4.40
CA VAL A 189 -18.19 -11.91 4.39
C VAL A 189 -19.05 -12.82 5.25
N TYR A 190 -18.74 -14.12 5.34
CA TYR A 190 -19.44 -15.04 6.23
C TYR A 190 -19.30 -14.66 7.71
N GLU A 191 -18.20 -14.03 8.11
CA GLU A 191 -18.00 -13.55 9.48
C GLU A 191 -19.04 -12.50 9.90
N ASP A 192 -19.59 -11.77 8.94
CA ASP A 192 -20.63 -10.75 9.13
C ASP A 192 -22.07 -11.34 9.04
N MET A 193 -22.21 -12.67 8.83
CA MET A 193 -23.52 -13.33 8.65
C MET A 193 -23.94 -14.12 9.88
N ASP A 194 -25.13 -13.88 10.37
CA ASP A 194 -25.72 -14.63 11.48
C ASP A 194 -25.81 -16.14 11.15
N GLY A 195 -25.26 -16.96 12.03
CA GLY A 195 -25.22 -18.42 11.86
C GLY A 195 -24.06 -18.95 11.02
N TYR A 196 -23.24 -18.06 10.42
CA TYR A 196 -22.06 -18.43 9.61
C TYR A 196 -20.76 -17.82 10.12
N THR A 197 -20.75 -17.11 11.22
CA THR A 197 -19.57 -16.46 11.80
C THR A 197 -18.41 -17.41 12.08
N ASP A 198 -18.69 -18.70 12.30
CA ASP A 198 -17.71 -19.77 12.49
C ASP A 198 -17.51 -20.66 11.24
N PHE A 199 -18.05 -20.26 10.07
CA PHE A 199 -18.01 -21.06 8.85
C PHE A 199 -16.59 -21.41 8.42
N SER A 200 -15.68 -20.45 8.50
CA SER A 200 -14.25 -20.65 8.17
C SER A 200 -13.59 -21.73 9.01
N THR A 201 -14.08 -22.00 10.22
CA THR A 201 -13.56 -23.09 11.08
C THR A 201 -14.08 -24.48 10.71
N LYS A 202 -15.10 -24.58 9.86
CA LYS A 202 -15.74 -25.84 9.45
C LYS A 202 -15.22 -26.38 8.13
N ILE A 203 -14.49 -25.56 7.40
CA ILE A 203 -13.90 -25.87 6.10
C ILE A 203 -12.40 -25.66 6.13
N LYS A 204 -11.69 -26.27 5.19
CA LYS A 204 -10.26 -26.03 4.94
C LYS A 204 -10.03 -25.72 3.48
N GLU A 205 -9.10 -24.83 3.23
CA GLU A 205 -8.58 -24.56 1.89
C GLU A 205 -7.59 -25.66 1.50
N VAL A 206 -7.74 -26.19 0.30
CA VAL A 206 -6.83 -27.20 -0.26
C VAL A 206 -5.96 -26.63 -1.39
N GLY A 207 -6.20 -25.40 -1.79
CA GLY A 207 -5.40 -24.64 -2.74
C GLY A 207 -6.22 -23.56 -3.43
N THR A 208 -5.55 -22.78 -4.26
CA THR A 208 -6.13 -21.67 -5.01
C THR A 208 -5.89 -21.82 -6.51
N VAL A 209 -6.82 -21.29 -7.28
CA VAL A 209 -6.68 -21.05 -8.72
C VAL A 209 -6.65 -19.54 -8.91
N ASP A 210 -5.55 -19.03 -9.41
CA ASP A 210 -5.39 -17.59 -9.64
C ASP A 210 -5.99 -17.20 -10.99
N VAL A 211 -6.94 -16.28 -10.98
CA VAL A 211 -7.56 -15.69 -12.16
C VAL A 211 -7.05 -14.27 -12.30
N GLU A 212 -6.20 -14.04 -13.30
CA GLU A 212 -5.69 -12.70 -13.60
C GLU A 212 -6.76 -11.88 -14.33
N SER A 213 -6.94 -10.65 -13.88
CA SER A 213 -7.74 -9.65 -14.56
C SER A 213 -6.93 -8.38 -14.77
N THR A 214 -7.12 -7.73 -15.91
CA THR A 214 -6.56 -6.41 -16.13
C THR A 214 -7.34 -5.42 -15.27
N ILE A 215 -6.62 -4.59 -14.50
CA ILE A 215 -7.23 -3.45 -13.84
C ILE A 215 -7.73 -2.57 -15.00
N GLN A 216 -9.03 -2.55 -15.19
CA GLN A 216 -9.65 -1.68 -16.20
C GLN A 216 -9.51 -0.23 -15.73
N SER A 217 -8.33 0.36 -15.94
CA SER A 217 -8.33 1.77 -16.29
C SER A 217 -9.09 1.81 -17.60
N ALA A 218 -10.38 2.09 -17.53
CA ALA A 218 -11.29 2.31 -18.64
C ALA A 218 -10.62 2.21 -20.03
N GLU A 219 -10.42 1.00 -20.58
CA GLU A 219 -9.85 0.83 -21.93
C GLU A 219 -10.74 1.43 -23.02
N GLU A 220 -11.94 1.89 -22.68
CA GLU A 220 -12.80 2.71 -23.56
C GLU A 220 -12.73 4.22 -23.28
N SER A 221 -12.10 4.66 -22.18
CA SER A 221 -11.79 6.07 -21.92
C SER A 221 -10.30 6.22 -21.67
N ALA A 222 -9.69 7.22 -22.31
CA ALA A 222 -8.29 7.59 -22.07
C ALA A 222 -8.02 7.70 -20.55
N PRO A 223 -6.80 7.37 -20.05
CA PRO A 223 -6.45 7.54 -18.66
C PRO A 223 -6.93 8.90 -18.16
N ILE A 224 -7.60 8.92 -16.99
CA ILE A 224 -8.09 10.18 -16.41
C ILE A 224 -6.89 10.99 -15.99
N GLU A 225 -6.50 11.95 -16.84
CA GLU A 225 -5.32 12.78 -16.61
C GLU A 225 -5.55 13.74 -15.44
N PRO A 226 -4.52 13.99 -14.60
CA PRO A 226 -4.58 15.00 -13.56
C PRO A 226 -4.86 16.38 -14.14
N ILE A 227 -5.66 17.17 -13.46
CA ILE A 227 -5.98 18.53 -13.86
C ILE A 227 -4.68 19.37 -13.85
N THR A 228 -4.36 20.01 -14.96
CA THR A 228 -3.24 20.96 -15.01
C THR A 228 -3.73 22.34 -14.57
N THR A 229 -3.08 22.89 -13.56
CA THR A 229 -3.40 24.21 -13.01
C THR A 229 -2.89 25.33 -13.94
N ALA A 230 -3.38 26.55 -13.71
CA ALA A 230 -2.98 27.72 -14.48
C ALA A 230 -1.47 28.05 -14.37
N ASN A 231 -0.82 27.64 -13.27
CA ASN A 231 0.60 27.85 -13.00
C ASN A 231 1.48 26.67 -13.48
N GLY A 232 0.88 25.66 -14.08
CA GLY A 232 1.59 24.47 -14.59
C GLY A 232 1.81 23.35 -13.59
N GLY A 233 1.26 23.48 -12.38
CA GLY A 233 1.15 22.39 -11.43
C GLY A 233 0.05 21.40 -11.80
N LYS A 234 -0.12 20.37 -11.02
CA LYS A 234 -1.16 19.37 -11.23
C LYS A 234 -1.98 19.14 -9.98
N VAL A 235 -3.24 18.78 -10.18
CA VAL A 235 -4.14 18.30 -9.14
C VAL A 235 -4.37 16.81 -9.35
N TYR A 236 -4.02 16.03 -8.34
CA TYR A 236 -4.19 14.58 -8.33
C TYR A 236 -5.34 14.21 -7.39
N THR A 237 -6.19 13.29 -7.84
CA THR A 237 -7.20 12.64 -7.00
C THR A 237 -6.79 11.19 -6.85
N ILE A 238 -6.39 10.80 -5.63
CA ILE A 238 -5.77 9.50 -5.35
C ILE A 238 -6.66 8.75 -4.36
N TYR A 239 -7.06 7.54 -4.71
CA TYR A 239 -7.72 6.63 -3.78
C TYR A 239 -6.68 5.88 -2.95
N LEU A 240 -6.75 6.02 -1.63
CA LEU A 240 -5.91 5.30 -0.67
C LEU A 240 -6.70 4.14 -0.09
N SER A 241 -6.30 2.92 -0.43
CA SER A 241 -6.93 1.66 -0.01
C SER A 241 -6.05 0.89 0.95
N GLY A 242 -6.61 0.52 2.10
CA GLY A 242 -5.99 -0.43 3.01
C GLY A 242 -6.74 -1.75 2.97
N ILE A 243 -6.05 -2.84 2.62
CA ILE A 243 -6.64 -4.17 2.52
C ILE A 243 -6.26 -5.04 3.71
N ASP A 244 -7.24 -5.80 4.23
CA ASP A 244 -7.04 -6.70 5.37
C ASP A 244 -6.51 -8.06 4.88
N THR A 245 -5.28 -8.05 4.36
CA THR A 245 -4.58 -9.28 3.99
C THR A 245 -3.10 -9.20 4.36
N ARG A 246 -2.51 -10.36 4.62
CA ARG A 246 -1.06 -10.55 4.74
C ARG A 246 -0.47 -11.22 3.49
N GLY A 247 -1.34 -11.54 2.50
CA GLY A 247 -0.98 -12.14 1.23
C GLY A 247 -0.36 -11.16 0.23
N GLU A 248 -0.37 -11.53 -1.03
CA GLU A 248 0.16 -10.71 -2.13
C GLU A 248 -0.69 -9.44 -2.32
N MET A 249 -0.03 -8.37 -2.77
CA MET A 249 -0.68 -7.07 -2.98
C MET A 249 -1.69 -7.07 -4.12
N THR A 250 -1.49 -7.94 -5.09
CA THR A 250 -2.37 -8.12 -6.26
C THR A 250 -3.67 -8.85 -5.92
N ALA A 251 -3.73 -9.55 -4.77
CA ALA A 251 -4.93 -10.30 -4.37
C ALA A 251 -6.09 -9.36 -4.03
N LYS A 252 -7.26 -9.60 -4.64
CA LYS A 252 -8.50 -8.89 -4.33
C LYS A 252 -8.98 -9.27 -2.93
N SER A 253 -9.33 -8.25 -2.14
CA SER A 253 -9.75 -8.40 -0.76
C SER A 253 -10.62 -7.20 -0.35
N ARG A 254 -11.32 -7.31 0.77
CA ARG A 254 -12.08 -6.18 1.34
C ARG A 254 -11.17 -4.96 1.50
N SER A 255 -11.70 -3.77 1.14
CA SER A 255 -11.05 -2.50 1.40
C SER A 255 -11.55 -1.90 2.71
N ASP A 256 -10.74 -2.01 3.75
CA ASP A 256 -11.08 -1.54 5.11
C ASP A 256 -10.71 -0.07 5.34
N VAL A 257 -9.86 0.49 4.48
CA VAL A 257 -9.51 1.91 4.45
C VAL A 257 -9.92 2.49 3.11
N ASN A 258 -10.80 3.48 3.13
CA ASN A 258 -11.30 4.15 1.95
C ASN A 258 -11.13 5.66 2.11
N ILE A 259 -10.00 6.18 1.65
CA ILE A 259 -9.66 7.60 1.76
C ILE A 259 -9.37 8.15 0.36
N ILE A 260 -9.96 9.30 0.03
CA ILE A 260 -9.60 10.07 -1.15
C ILE A 260 -8.64 11.17 -0.74
N ALA A 261 -7.48 11.25 -1.37
CA ALA A 261 -6.53 12.33 -1.24
C ALA A 261 -6.63 13.23 -2.49
N THR A 262 -7.07 14.48 -2.30
CA THR A 262 -6.99 15.52 -3.33
C THR A 262 -5.74 16.32 -3.08
N VAL A 263 -4.79 16.26 -4.01
CA VAL A 263 -3.44 16.84 -3.89
C VAL A 263 -3.27 17.94 -4.91
N ASN A 264 -3.08 19.18 -4.47
CA ASN A 264 -2.77 20.31 -5.36
C ASN A 264 -1.31 20.71 -5.19
N THR A 265 -0.52 20.54 -6.25
CA THR A 265 0.94 20.79 -6.21
C THR A 265 1.31 22.27 -6.31
N ASP A 266 0.39 23.14 -6.72
CA ASP A 266 0.63 24.60 -6.73
C ASP A 266 0.42 25.23 -5.36
N THR A 267 -0.63 24.81 -4.66
CA THR A 267 -0.96 25.32 -3.31
C THR A 267 -0.25 24.57 -2.19
N HIS A 268 0.40 23.45 -2.51
CA HIS A 268 0.98 22.51 -1.54
C HIS A 268 -0.06 22.06 -0.50
N GLU A 269 -1.23 21.71 -0.97
CA GLU A 269 -2.34 21.29 -0.13
C GLU A 269 -2.76 19.85 -0.43
N ILE A 270 -3.05 19.11 0.64
CA ILE A 270 -3.59 17.75 0.59
C ILE A 270 -4.86 17.74 1.44
N LEU A 271 -5.99 17.44 0.81
CA LEU A 271 -7.23 17.15 1.53
C LEU A 271 -7.45 15.64 1.55
N LEU A 272 -7.58 15.09 2.75
CA LEU A 272 -7.91 13.68 2.98
C LEU A 272 -9.39 13.57 3.35
N VAL A 273 -10.16 12.81 2.56
CA VAL A 273 -11.58 12.52 2.82
C VAL A 273 -11.73 11.04 3.13
N SER A 274 -12.06 10.72 4.39
CA SER A 274 -12.29 9.34 4.84
C SER A 274 -13.75 8.95 4.70
N THR A 275 -14.01 7.79 4.08
CA THR A 275 -15.33 7.18 3.91
C THR A 275 -15.41 5.91 4.74
N PRO A 276 -16.41 5.75 5.63
CA PRO A 276 -16.57 4.54 6.43
C PRO A 276 -16.70 3.28 5.56
N ARG A 277 -16.04 2.19 5.97
CA ARG A 277 -16.04 0.93 5.23
C ARG A 277 -17.43 0.30 5.07
N ASP A 278 -18.30 0.52 6.05
CA ASP A 278 -19.66 -0.03 6.08
C ASP A 278 -20.70 0.89 5.42
N TYR A 279 -20.26 1.94 4.66
CA TYR A 279 -21.15 2.81 3.90
C TYR A 279 -22.00 2.00 2.95
N PHE A 280 -23.33 2.19 3.04
CA PHE A 280 -24.32 1.45 2.25
C PHE A 280 -24.62 2.21 0.97
N VAL A 281 -23.88 1.91 -0.08
CA VAL A 281 -23.90 2.63 -1.35
C VAL A 281 -24.00 1.66 -2.53
N PRO A 282 -24.60 2.05 -3.66
CA PRO A 282 -24.54 1.26 -4.88
C PRO A 282 -23.09 1.10 -5.32
N LEU A 283 -22.63 -0.15 -5.52
CA LEU A 283 -21.35 -0.39 -6.17
C LEU A 283 -21.47 -0.15 -7.67
N SER A 284 -20.39 0.23 -8.34
CA SER A 284 -20.38 0.48 -9.80
C SER A 284 -20.89 -0.71 -10.62
N ILE A 285 -20.71 -1.93 -10.13
CA ILE A 285 -21.11 -3.20 -10.77
C ILE A 285 -22.49 -3.71 -10.36
N SER A 286 -23.13 -3.13 -9.34
CA SER A 286 -24.33 -3.71 -8.72
C SER A 286 -25.66 -3.32 -9.38
N GLY A 287 -25.62 -2.55 -10.48
CA GLY A 287 -26.83 -2.08 -11.17
C GLY A 287 -27.73 -1.19 -10.30
N GLY A 288 -27.17 -0.49 -9.33
CA GLY A 288 -27.87 0.39 -8.40
C GLY A 288 -28.27 -0.25 -7.08
N ALA A 289 -28.03 -1.55 -6.87
CA ALA A 289 -28.28 -2.20 -5.60
C ALA A 289 -27.17 -1.82 -4.60
N PRO A 290 -27.50 -1.37 -3.37
CA PRO A 290 -26.49 -0.96 -2.41
C PRO A 290 -25.80 -2.15 -1.75
N ASP A 291 -24.52 -1.96 -1.42
CA ASP A 291 -23.70 -2.89 -0.67
C ASP A 291 -22.84 -2.12 0.35
N LYS A 292 -22.11 -2.82 1.23
CA LYS A 292 -21.06 -2.21 2.02
C LYS A 292 -19.90 -1.79 1.12
N LEU A 293 -19.41 -0.58 1.27
CA LEU A 293 -18.28 -0.07 0.47
C LEU A 293 -17.05 -0.98 0.52
N THR A 294 -16.78 -1.59 1.68
CA THR A 294 -15.65 -2.52 1.87
C THR A 294 -15.70 -3.71 0.91
N HIS A 295 -16.90 -4.15 0.50
CA HIS A 295 -17.08 -5.27 -0.43
C HIS A 295 -16.67 -4.93 -1.86
N ALA A 296 -16.61 -3.64 -2.24
CA ALA A 296 -16.10 -3.23 -3.54
C ALA A 296 -14.69 -3.79 -3.83
N GLY A 297 -13.84 -3.87 -2.78
CA GLY A 297 -12.49 -4.43 -2.89
C GLY A 297 -12.42 -5.92 -3.25
N ILE A 298 -13.48 -6.69 -3.00
CA ILE A 298 -13.57 -8.11 -3.40
C ILE A 298 -13.67 -8.23 -4.92
N TYR A 299 -14.26 -7.21 -5.58
CA TYR A 299 -14.42 -7.18 -7.03
C TYR A 299 -13.23 -6.54 -7.75
N GLY A 300 -12.50 -5.63 -7.08
CA GLY A 300 -11.29 -5.01 -7.62
C GLY A 300 -11.10 -3.56 -7.18
N ILE A 301 -9.90 -3.04 -7.44
CA ILE A 301 -9.54 -1.66 -7.08
C ILE A 301 -10.30 -0.65 -7.96
N ASP A 302 -10.55 -0.98 -9.22
CA ASP A 302 -11.36 -0.22 -10.16
C ASP A 302 -12.80 -0.06 -9.66
N VAL A 303 -13.42 -1.14 -9.17
CA VAL A 303 -14.77 -1.08 -8.59
C VAL A 303 -14.81 -0.15 -7.36
N CYS A 304 -13.75 -0.14 -6.55
CA CYS A 304 -13.63 0.82 -5.44
C CYS A 304 -13.56 2.26 -5.94
N MET A 305 -12.69 2.54 -6.93
CA MET A 305 -12.50 3.87 -7.50
C MET A 305 -13.78 4.39 -8.13
N ASP A 306 -14.43 3.58 -8.97
CA ASP A 306 -15.66 3.94 -9.65
C ASP A 306 -16.83 4.17 -8.67
N THR A 307 -16.94 3.30 -7.64
CA THR A 307 -17.95 3.45 -6.60
C THR A 307 -17.79 4.77 -5.82
N LEU A 308 -16.57 5.11 -5.44
CA LEU A 308 -16.27 6.39 -4.77
C LEU A 308 -16.40 7.57 -5.72
N GLY A 309 -16.01 7.40 -7.00
CA GLY A 309 -16.23 8.38 -8.06
C GLY A 309 -17.71 8.73 -8.22
N MET A 310 -18.58 7.70 -8.25
CA MET A 310 -20.04 7.88 -8.27
C MET A 310 -20.58 8.58 -7.02
N LEU A 311 -20.08 8.21 -5.83
CA LEU A 311 -20.51 8.80 -4.56
C LEU A 311 -20.19 10.28 -4.48
N TYR A 312 -18.99 10.67 -4.90
CA TYR A 312 -18.48 12.03 -4.78
C TYR A 312 -18.62 12.86 -6.04
N ASP A 313 -19.08 12.27 -7.15
CA ASP A 313 -19.19 12.92 -8.46
C ASP A 313 -17.85 13.51 -8.91
N ILE A 314 -16.79 12.69 -8.83
CA ILE A 314 -15.42 13.06 -9.19
C ILE A 314 -14.73 11.94 -9.95
N ASP A 315 -13.76 12.34 -10.77
CA ASP A 315 -12.83 11.41 -11.39
C ASP A 315 -11.67 11.12 -10.43
N ILE A 316 -11.37 9.84 -10.21
CA ILE A 316 -10.23 9.39 -9.41
C ILE A 316 -9.13 8.96 -10.38
N ASN A 317 -8.00 9.68 -10.37
CA ASN A 317 -6.91 9.47 -11.32
C ASN A 317 -6.08 8.23 -10.98
N TYR A 318 -5.78 8.07 -9.69
CA TYR A 318 -4.82 7.07 -9.21
C TYR A 318 -5.31 6.37 -7.98
N TYR A 319 -4.68 5.22 -7.71
CA TYR A 319 -4.81 4.56 -6.42
C TYR A 319 -3.45 4.28 -5.78
N PHE A 320 -3.48 4.10 -4.48
CA PHE A 320 -2.41 3.56 -3.67
C PHE A 320 -3.01 2.54 -2.72
N ARG A 321 -2.65 1.26 -2.90
CA ARG A 321 -3.17 0.15 -2.10
C ARG A 321 -2.05 -0.43 -1.26
N ILE A 322 -2.33 -0.68 0.03
CA ILE A 322 -1.37 -1.24 0.97
C ILE A 322 -2.02 -2.30 1.85
N ASN A 323 -1.29 -3.38 2.13
CA ASN A 323 -1.68 -4.38 3.13
C ASN A 323 -1.00 -4.12 4.47
N PHE A 324 -1.41 -4.85 5.52
CA PHE A 324 -0.86 -4.66 6.86
C PHE A 324 0.65 -4.91 6.95
N GLY A 325 1.15 -5.94 6.25
CA GLY A 325 2.58 -6.25 6.23
C GLY A 325 3.41 -5.15 5.58
N GLY A 326 2.95 -4.65 4.43
CA GLY A 326 3.55 -3.54 3.72
C GLY A 326 3.54 -2.25 4.54
N PHE A 327 2.40 -1.95 5.17
CA PHE A 327 2.24 -0.77 6.03
C PHE A 327 3.28 -0.74 7.17
N VAL A 328 3.42 -1.84 7.92
CA VAL A 328 4.41 -1.94 9.01
C VAL A 328 5.83 -1.71 8.46
N LYS A 329 6.19 -2.41 7.38
CA LYS A 329 7.53 -2.29 6.78
C LYS A 329 7.85 -0.89 6.27
N VAL A 330 6.88 -0.20 5.65
CA VAL A 330 7.07 1.17 5.16
C VAL A 330 7.35 2.12 6.32
N ILE A 331 6.55 2.07 7.39
CA ILE A 331 6.74 2.94 8.56
C ILE A 331 8.05 2.66 9.27
N ASP A 332 8.42 1.39 9.44
CA ASP A 332 9.70 1.02 10.06
C ASP A 332 10.90 1.47 9.21
N ALA A 333 10.79 1.39 7.88
CA ALA A 333 11.81 1.90 6.97
C ALA A 333 11.97 3.42 7.03
N LEU A 334 10.86 4.16 7.28
CA LEU A 334 10.90 5.60 7.57
C LEU A 334 11.54 5.92 8.92
N GLY A 335 11.84 4.90 9.73
CA GLY A 335 12.36 5.05 11.08
C GLY A 335 11.28 5.43 12.09
N GLY A 336 10.01 5.15 11.82
CA GLY A 336 8.86 5.56 12.62
C GLY A 336 8.29 6.92 12.21
N ILE A 337 7.07 7.19 12.67
CA ILE A 337 6.34 8.43 12.41
C ILE A 337 5.80 9.05 13.71
N THR A 338 5.41 10.31 13.66
CA THR A 338 4.67 10.97 14.74
C THR A 338 3.21 11.07 14.34
N VAL A 339 2.30 10.59 15.20
CA VAL A 339 0.85 10.75 15.08
C VAL A 339 0.31 11.57 16.23
N ASN A 340 -0.78 12.29 16.00
CA ASN A 340 -1.45 13.08 17.03
C ASN A 340 -2.76 12.39 17.42
N SER A 341 -2.89 11.97 18.68
CA SER A 341 -4.10 11.32 19.19
C SER A 341 -5.05 12.31 19.82
N ASP A 342 -6.34 12.23 19.47
CA ASP A 342 -7.39 13.02 20.12
C ASP A 342 -7.62 12.61 21.59
N TYR A 343 -7.27 11.37 21.93
CA TYR A 343 -7.57 10.74 23.22
C TYR A 343 -6.32 10.15 23.86
N ASP A 344 -6.37 10.06 25.19
CA ASP A 344 -5.51 9.20 26.00
C ASP A 344 -6.23 7.85 26.13
N PHE A 345 -5.62 6.76 25.63
CA PHE A 345 -6.29 5.46 25.60
C PHE A 345 -5.34 4.26 25.59
N ASP A 346 -5.84 3.16 26.15
CA ASP A 346 -5.26 1.83 25.98
C ASP A 346 -5.96 1.13 24.81
N SER A 347 -5.18 0.49 23.93
CA SER A 347 -5.76 -0.29 22.83
C SER A 347 -6.56 -1.48 23.38
N LYS A 348 -7.78 -1.63 22.87
CA LYS A 348 -8.66 -2.76 23.17
C LYS A 348 -8.60 -3.83 22.07
N ASN A 349 -8.18 -3.45 20.88
CA ASN A 349 -8.01 -4.37 19.77
C ASN A 349 -6.81 -5.30 19.99
N ILE A 350 -5.67 -4.72 20.42
CA ILE A 350 -4.46 -5.49 20.80
C ILE A 350 -3.99 -4.95 22.15
N LEU A 351 -4.04 -5.79 23.18
CA LEU A 351 -3.73 -5.40 24.55
C LEU A 351 -2.24 -5.09 24.74
N GLY A 352 -1.94 -4.17 25.65
CA GLY A 352 -0.58 -3.82 26.05
C GLY A 352 0.01 -2.59 25.36
N TYR A 353 -0.78 -1.88 24.54
CA TYR A 353 -0.37 -0.63 23.90
C TYR A 353 -1.17 0.54 24.43
N HIS A 354 -0.46 1.60 24.77
CA HIS A 354 -1.01 2.86 25.28
C HIS A 354 -0.62 4.01 24.38
N PHE A 355 -1.56 4.93 24.14
CA PHE A 355 -1.37 6.14 23.36
C PHE A 355 -1.81 7.35 24.18
N ASN A 356 -0.91 8.33 24.34
CA ASN A 356 -1.22 9.56 25.05
C ASN A 356 -2.04 10.50 24.15
N LYS A 357 -2.89 11.34 24.75
CA LYS A 357 -3.48 12.46 24.02
C LYS A 357 -2.37 13.39 23.54
N GLY A 358 -2.43 13.80 22.27
CA GLY A 358 -1.41 14.61 21.62
C GLY A 358 -0.40 13.76 20.84
N GLU A 359 0.84 14.21 20.76
CA GLU A 359 1.87 13.58 19.93
C GLU A 359 2.36 12.25 20.50
N ASN A 360 2.41 11.24 19.65
CA ASN A 360 2.98 9.92 19.91
C ASN A 360 3.94 9.56 18.79
N TYR A 361 5.17 9.18 19.15
CA TYR A 361 6.11 8.57 18.21
C TYR A 361 5.85 7.08 18.15
N VAL A 362 5.61 6.55 16.95
CA VAL A 362 5.17 5.17 16.75
C VAL A 362 6.01 4.47 15.67
N ASN A 363 6.36 3.21 15.92
CA ASN A 363 6.90 2.30 14.90
C ASN A 363 5.77 1.72 14.05
N GLY A 364 6.10 0.85 13.07
CA GLY A 364 5.11 0.28 12.16
C GLY A 364 4.00 -0.51 12.84
N GLU A 365 4.35 -1.35 13.83
CA GLU A 365 3.37 -2.13 14.59
C GLU A 365 2.44 -1.22 15.42
N GLN A 366 3.02 -0.28 16.15
CA GLN A 366 2.24 0.68 16.94
C GLN A 366 1.34 1.55 16.07
N ALA A 367 1.81 1.99 14.90
CA ALA A 367 1.03 2.74 13.95
C ALA A 367 -0.14 1.92 13.39
N LEU A 368 0.07 0.62 13.12
CA LEU A 368 -0.99 -0.28 12.68
C LEU A 368 -2.05 -0.46 13.77
N ILE A 369 -1.64 -0.65 15.02
CA ILE A 369 -2.55 -0.77 16.16
C ILE A 369 -3.35 0.53 16.33
N PHE A 370 -2.70 1.69 16.28
CA PHE A 370 -3.34 3.00 16.33
C PHE A 370 -4.37 3.20 15.22
N ALA A 371 -4.03 2.84 13.98
CA ALA A 371 -4.89 2.98 12.81
C ALA A 371 -6.09 1.99 12.79
N ARG A 372 -6.01 0.88 13.54
CA ARG A 372 -7.05 -0.16 13.60
C ARG A 372 -7.92 -0.05 14.84
N GLU A 373 -7.56 0.78 15.83
CA GLU A 373 -8.32 0.89 17.09
C GLU A 373 -9.69 1.52 16.85
N ARG A 374 -10.73 0.89 17.34
CA ARG A 374 -12.12 1.36 17.31
C ARG A 374 -12.86 1.14 18.62
N TYR A 375 -12.51 0.10 19.36
CA TYR A 375 -13.23 -0.31 20.57
C TYR A 375 -12.92 0.56 21.79
N ALA A 376 -11.82 1.31 21.76
CA ALA A 376 -11.46 2.26 22.81
C ALA A 376 -12.31 3.55 22.76
N PHE A 377 -13.03 3.79 21.65
CA PHE A 377 -13.72 5.05 21.40
C PHE A 377 -15.24 4.89 21.31
N GLN A 378 -15.97 5.91 21.78
CA GLN A 378 -17.43 5.96 21.62
C GLN A 378 -17.83 6.15 20.15
N GLU A 379 -17.03 6.89 19.39
CA GLU A 379 -17.23 7.14 17.96
C GLU A 379 -16.87 5.92 17.08
N GLY A 380 -16.26 4.89 17.67
CA GLY A 380 -15.96 3.62 17.00
C GLY A 380 -15.21 3.80 15.68
N ASP A 381 -15.85 3.42 14.60
CA ASP A 381 -15.27 3.44 13.25
C ASP A 381 -14.90 4.85 12.76
N ARG A 382 -15.61 5.88 13.19
CA ARG A 382 -15.28 7.28 12.82
C ARG A 382 -13.92 7.70 13.39
N GLN A 383 -13.64 7.36 14.68
CA GLN A 383 -12.34 7.67 15.25
C GLN A 383 -11.23 6.85 14.58
N ARG A 384 -11.51 5.62 14.19
CA ARG A 384 -10.58 4.81 13.39
C ARG A 384 -10.21 5.54 12.09
N GLY A 385 -11.17 6.09 11.35
CA GLY A 385 -10.92 6.88 10.15
C GLY A 385 -10.04 8.11 10.41
N LYS A 386 -10.27 8.84 11.51
CA LYS A 386 -9.41 9.96 11.93
C LYS A 386 -7.98 9.49 12.23
N ASN A 387 -7.83 8.40 12.98
CA ASN A 387 -6.53 7.82 13.29
C ASN A 387 -5.78 7.39 12.03
N GLN A 388 -6.46 6.82 11.04
CA GLN A 388 -5.88 6.47 9.73
C GLN A 388 -5.36 7.71 8.99
N MET A 389 -6.14 8.79 8.97
CA MET A 389 -5.71 10.06 8.36
C MET A 389 -4.51 10.69 9.08
N GLU A 390 -4.46 10.58 10.42
CA GLU A 390 -3.29 11.03 11.19
C GLU A 390 -2.02 10.23 10.87
N VAL A 391 -2.14 8.92 10.67
CA VAL A 391 -1.02 8.09 10.22
C VAL A 391 -0.54 8.54 8.84
N ILE A 392 -1.46 8.76 7.88
CA ILE A 392 -1.12 9.26 6.54
C ILE A 392 -0.41 10.61 6.65
N ARG A 393 -0.92 11.52 7.49
CA ARG A 393 -0.28 12.82 7.78
C ARG A 393 1.15 12.65 8.30
N GLY A 394 1.36 11.72 9.24
CA GLY A 394 2.66 11.39 9.81
C GLY A 394 3.64 10.84 8.75
N VAL A 395 3.15 9.93 7.90
CA VAL A 395 3.92 9.36 6.78
C VAL A 395 4.33 10.46 5.79
N VAL A 396 3.39 11.31 5.35
CA VAL A 396 3.68 12.41 4.41
C VAL A 396 4.69 13.39 4.99
N LYS A 397 4.50 13.84 6.22
CA LYS A 397 5.46 14.73 6.90
C LYS A 397 6.85 14.11 6.99
N LYS A 398 6.94 12.81 7.33
CA LYS A 398 8.22 12.11 7.43
C LYS A 398 8.87 11.93 6.06
N ALA A 399 8.10 11.55 5.04
CA ALA A 399 8.58 11.36 3.66
C ALA A 399 9.14 12.66 3.06
N LEU A 400 8.59 13.81 3.43
CA LEU A 400 9.04 15.13 2.97
C LEU A 400 10.18 15.72 3.82
N SER A 401 10.60 15.04 4.90
CA SER A 401 11.66 15.54 5.78
C SER A 401 13.06 15.29 5.22
N PRO A 402 14.06 16.16 5.54
CA PRO A 402 15.44 15.95 5.12
C PRO A 402 16.06 14.64 5.65
N GLU A 403 15.50 14.08 6.72
CA GLU A 403 15.96 12.83 7.33
C GLU A 403 15.75 11.62 6.43
N ILE A 404 14.78 11.70 5.50
CA ILE A 404 14.50 10.64 4.53
C ILE A 404 15.75 10.27 3.73
N LEU A 405 16.65 11.24 3.46
CA LEU A 405 17.86 11.03 2.71
C LEU A 405 18.80 10.00 3.36
N THR A 406 18.79 9.92 4.68
CA THR A 406 19.64 8.96 5.44
C THR A 406 19.04 7.55 5.45
N SER A 407 17.73 7.43 5.35
CA SER A 407 16.96 6.17 5.39
C SER A 407 16.57 5.65 4.00
N TYR A 408 16.90 6.40 2.95
CA TYR A 408 16.44 6.18 1.58
C TYR A 408 16.65 4.74 1.06
N SER A 409 17.84 4.17 1.31
CA SER A 409 18.15 2.81 0.87
C SER A 409 17.27 1.74 1.55
N SER A 410 16.98 1.92 2.83
CA SER A 410 16.09 1.01 3.58
C SER A 410 14.66 1.12 3.10
N ILE A 411 14.19 2.35 2.88
CA ILE A 411 12.85 2.62 2.37
C ILE A 411 12.66 1.96 1.01
N LEU A 412 13.58 2.19 0.06
CA LEU A 412 13.50 1.58 -1.26
C LEU A 412 13.45 0.05 -1.23
N SER A 413 14.25 -0.56 -0.35
CA SER A 413 14.24 -2.02 -0.22
C SER A 413 12.98 -2.58 0.45
N SER A 414 12.24 -1.74 1.18
CA SER A 414 11.01 -2.12 1.87
C SER A 414 9.76 -1.85 1.05
N LEU A 415 9.87 -1.09 -0.03
CA LEU A 415 8.74 -0.73 -0.88
C LEU A 415 8.37 -1.84 -1.87
N ASP A 416 9.32 -2.71 -2.23
CA ASP A 416 9.10 -3.79 -3.19
C ASP A 416 8.07 -4.78 -2.65
N GLY A 417 6.94 -4.95 -3.38
CA GLY A 417 5.83 -5.81 -2.99
C GLY A 417 5.06 -5.38 -1.73
N CYS A 418 5.26 -4.15 -1.23
CA CYS A 418 4.56 -3.67 -0.03
C CYS A 418 3.29 -2.89 -0.33
N PHE A 419 3.17 -2.31 -1.52
CA PHE A 419 1.99 -1.59 -1.99
C PHE A 419 1.87 -1.68 -3.51
N GLY A 420 0.66 -1.44 -4.02
CA GLY A 420 0.35 -1.35 -5.44
C GLY A 420 -0.15 0.05 -5.81
N THR A 421 0.18 0.52 -7.02
CA THR A 421 -0.29 1.79 -7.56
C THR A 421 -0.26 1.79 -9.08
N ASN A 422 -1.21 2.49 -9.69
CA ASN A 422 -1.20 2.80 -11.13
C ASN A 422 -0.47 4.10 -11.47
N ILE A 423 0.07 4.83 -10.48
CA ILE A 423 0.89 6.01 -10.72
C ILE A 423 2.16 5.60 -11.46
N THR A 424 2.40 6.20 -12.61
CA THR A 424 3.57 5.86 -13.44
C THR A 424 4.88 6.39 -12.86
N TYR A 425 5.99 5.78 -13.26
CA TYR A 425 7.33 6.29 -12.92
C TYR A 425 7.50 7.77 -13.30
N GLU A 426 7.01 8.15 -14.47
CA GLU A 426 7.10 9.51 -15.00
C GLU A 426 6.37 10.52 -14.12
N GLU A 427 5.20 10.16 -13.61
CA GLU A 427 4.40 11.02 -12.72
C GLU A 427 5.04 11.17 -11.35
N ILE A 428 5.53 10.08 -10.77
CA ILE A 428 6.30 10.13 -9.51
C ILE A 428 7.52 11.04 -9.69
N ALA A 429 8.24 10.91 -10.81
CA ALA A 429 9.39 11.74 -11.12
C ALA A 429 9.02 13.22 -11.26
N GLN A 430 7.86 13.54 -11.88
CA GLN A 430 7.36 14.92 -12.00
C GLN A 430 6.99 15.52 -10.65
N ILE A 431 6.28 14.77 -9.79
CA ILE A 431 5.92 15.22 -8.44
C ILE A 431 7.18 15.54 -7.63
N LEU A 432 8.18 14.65 -7.65
CA LEU A 432 9.45 14.87 -6.97
C LEU A 432 10.22 16.07 -7.53
N GLN A 433 10.24 16.23 -8.86
CA GLN A 433 10.88 17.37 -9.52
C GLN A 433 10.21 18.70 -9.14
N GLN A 434 8.89 18.74 -9.09
CA GLN A 434 8.13 19.94 -8.67
C GLN A 434 8.43 20.29 -7.21
N GLN A 435 8.43 19.31 -6.32
CA GLN A 435 8.77 19.50 -4.91
C GLN A 435 10.19 20.05 -4.73
N LEU A 436 11.16 19.53 -5.47
CA LEU A 436 12.56 20.00 -5.42
C LEU A 436 12.72 21.40 -6.03
N THR A 437 11.87 21.78 -6.98
CA THR A 437 11.94 23.10 -7.65
C THR A 437 11.26 24.18 -6.83
N ASN A 438 10.05 23.92 -6.36
CA ASN A 438 9.20 24.92 -5.72
C ASN A 438 9.41 24.95 -4.19
N GLY A 439 9.79 23.79 -3.61
CA GLY A 439 9.90 23.66 -2.16
C GLY A 439 8.56 23.90 -1.47
N GLY A 440 8.62 24.16 -0.19
CA GLY A 440 7.46 24.57 0.63
C GLY A 440 6.95 23.46 1.53
N ASP A 441 6.26 23.90 2.58
CA ASP A 441 5.57 23.02 3.52
C ASP A 441 4.19 22.65 2.97
N TRP A 442 3.79 21.43 3.18
CA TRP A 442 2.48 20.92 2.78
C TRP A 442 1.46 21.10 3.90
N THR A 443 0.33 21.67 3.56
CA THR A 443 -0.86 21.73 4.43
C THR A 443 -1.68 20.46 4.20
N ILE A 444 -1.97 19.72 5.29
CA ILE A 444 -2.78 18.50 5.21
C ILE A 444 -4.04 18.72 6.04
N VAL A 445 -5.18 18.73 5.38
CA VAL A 445 -6.51 18.86 5.97
C VAL A 445 -7.22 17.52 5.91
N SER A 446 -7.96 17.16 6.95
CA SER A 446 -8.67 15.90 7.07
C SER A 446 -10.16 16.12 7.26
N TYR A 447 -10.97 15.36 6.56
CA TYR A 447 -12.44 15.36 6.70
C TYR A 447 -12.96 13.92 6.69
N SER A 448 -13.95 13.62 7.56
CA SER A 448 -14.64 12.33 7.55
C SER A 448 -16.11 12.55 7.25
N VAL A 449 -16.64 11.82 6.28
CA VAL A 449 -18.08 11.78 6.06
C VAL A 449 -18.77 10.95 7.14
N ASN A 450 -20.05 11.16 7.34
CA ASN A 450 -20.83 10.56 8.42
C ASN A 450 -22.05 9.81 7.89
N GLY A 451 -22.66 8.99 8.74
CA GLY A 451 -23.88 8.24 8.42
C GLY A 451 -24.56 7.72 9.67
N THR A 452 -25.66 7.03 9.47
CA THR A 452 -26.45 6.41 10.55
C THR A 452 -26.41 4.89 10.41
N GLY A 453 -26.15 4.19 11.52
CA GLY A 453 -26.18 2.73 11.57
C GLY A 453 -27.57 2.19 11.26
N ALA A 454 -27.64 1.16 10.44
CA ALA A 454 -28.88 0.45 10.07
C ALA A 454 -28.60 -1.04 9.88
N THR A 455 -29.65 -1.84 9.77
CA THR A 455 -29.57 -3.26 9.43
C THR A 455 -30.30 -3.49 8.12
N GLU A 456 -29.52 -3.62 7.03
CA GLU A 456 -30.05 -3.77 5.68
C GLU A 456 -29.42 -4.98 4.98
N LYS A 457 -29.96 -5.33 3.81
CA LYS A 457 -29.46 -6.46 3.00
C LYS A 457 -28.47 -5.94 1.95
N PRO A 458 -27.15 -6.17 2.10
CA PRO A 458 -26.15 -5.83 1.09
C PRO A 458 -26.32 -6.68 -0.18
N TYR A 459 -25.89 -6.13 -1.33
CA TYR A 459 -25.95 -6.80 -2.64
C TYR A 459 -25.24 -8.16 -2.64
N SER A 460 -24.06 -8.24 -2.04
CA SER A 460 -23.24 -9.46 -1.96
C SER A 460 -23.73 -10.46 -0.92
N MET A 461 -24.68 -10.10 -0.05
CA MET A 461 -25.10 -10.95 1.08
C MET A 461 -26.53 -11.47 0.89
N SER A 462 -26.77 -12.71 1.31
CA SER A 462 -28.12 -13.30 1.33
C SER A 462 -28.95 -12.81 2.53
N GLN A 463 -28.31 -12.28 3.57
CA GLN A 463 -28.91 -11.86 4.84
C GLN A 463 -28.76 -10.35 5.07
N LYS A 464 -29.52 -9.84 6.04
CA LYS A 464 -29.32 -8.49 6.55
C LYS A 464 -28.07 -8.45 7.44
N ALA A 465 -27.32 -7.35 7.31
CA ALA A 465 -26.13 -7.09 8.13
C ALA A 465 -26.13 -5.63 8.58
N TYR A 466 -25.27 -5.31 9.54
CA TYR A 466 -24.99 -3.93 9.90
C TYR A 466 -24.42 -3.17 8.70
N VAL A 467 -24.95 -1.98 8.46
CA VAL A 467 -24.50 -1.05 7.43
C VAL A 467 -24.54 0.38 7.99
N MET A 468 -23.85 1.30 7.34
CA MET A 468 -23.94 2.72 7.63
C MET A 468 -24.60 3.44 6.44
N VAL A 469 -25.83 3.93 6.65
CA VAL A 469 -26.53 4.73 5.65
C VAL A 469 -25.91 6.13 5.58
N PRO A 470 -25.46 6.60 4.40
CA PRO A 470 -24.78 7.88 4.24
C PRO A 470 -25.61 9.08 4.71
N ASP A 471 -24.99 10.02 5.43
CA ASP A 471 -25.49 11.39 5.56
C ASP A 471 -24.97 12.21 4.36
N TYR A 472 -25.81 12.34 3.35
CA TYR A 472 -25.45 13.02 2.10
C TYR A 472 -25.09 14.50 2.29
N ASN A 473 -25.50 15.18 3.39
CA ASN A 473 -25.04 16.52 3.66
C ASN A 473 -23.53 16.54 3.94
N THR A 474 -23.00 15.50 4.60
CA THR A 474 -21.56 15.36 4.83
C THR A 474 -20.80 14.98 3.56
N VAL A 475 -21.42 14.21 2.68
CA VAL A 475 -20.90 13.87 1.35
C VAL A 475 -20.83 15.12 0.47
N ASP A 476 -21.89 15.95 0.43
CA ASP A 476 -21.91 17.20 -0.33
C ASP A 476 -20.87 18.20 0.18
N LYS A 477 -20.65 18.26 1.49
CA LYS A 477 -19.54 19.04 2.06
C LYS A 477 -18.19 18.52 1.59
N ALA A 478 -17.97 17.21 1.59
CA ALA A 478 -16.75 16.61 1.08
C ALA A 478 -16.49 16.98 -0.39
N LYS A 479 -17.54 16.92 -1.24
CA LYS A 479 -17.49 17.36 -2.64
C LYS A 479 -17.03 18.81 -2.74
N SER A 480 -17.66 19.71 -1.97
CA SER A 480 -17.32 21.13 -1.97
C SER A 480 -15.87 21.40 -1.53
N LEU A 481 -15.38 20.69 -0.49
CA LEU A 481 -13.98 20.82 -0.04
C LEU A 481 -13.00 20.33 -1.12
N MET A 482 -13.27 19.18 -1.75
CA MET A 482 -12.44 18.65 -2.83
C MET A 482 -12.43 19.59 -4.05
N GLU A 483 -13.58 20.17 -4.40
CA GLU A 483 -13.67 21.13 -5.51
C GLU A 483 -12.85 22.40 -5.23
N LYS A 484 -12.89 22.92 -4.00
CA LYS A 484 -12.06 24.08 -3.59
C LYS A 484 -10.57 23.80 -3.79
N VAL A 485 -10.06 22.66 -3.27
CA VAL A 485 -8.65 22.28 -3.45
C VAL A 485 -8.30 22.12 -4.93
N ARG A 486 -9.20 21.53 -5.73
CA ARG A 486 -9.02 21.39 -7.19
C ARG A 486 -8.93 22.73 -7.90
N ASN A 487 -9.67 23.73 -7.43
CA ASN A 487 -9.68 25.10 -7.97
C ASN A 487 -8.53 25.98 -7.42
N GLY A 488 -7.68 25.45 -6.51
CA GLY A 488 -6.57 26.17 -5.91
C GLY A 488 -7.00 27.10 -4.77
N GLU A 489 -8.19 26.89 -4.22
CA GLU A 489 -8.64 27.60 -3.01
C GLU A 489 -8.10 26.86 -1.78
N VAL A 490 -7.62 27.63 -0.79
CA VAL A 490 -7.09 27.04 0.45
C VAL A 490 -8.23 26.61 1.36
N VAL A 491 -8.20 25.34 1.77
CA VAL A 491 -9.13 24.76 2.76
C VAL A 491 -8.43 24.71 4.12
N THR A 492 -9.09 25.19 5.17
CA THR A 492 -8.56 25.09 6.53
C THR A 492 -9.18 23.94 7.31
N GLN A 493 -8.48 23.43 8.35
CA GLN A 493 -9.05 22.41 9.22
C GLN A 493 -10.31 22.92 9.94
N GLU A 494 -10.35 24.20 10.32
CA GLU A 494 -11.53 24.83 10.93
C GLU A 494 -12.74 24.81 9.99
N GLU A 495 -12.53 25.08 8.70
CA GLU A 495 -13.57 24.94 7.68
C GLU A 495 -14.04 23.51 7.52
N ALA A 496 -13.12 22.54 7.48
CA ALA A 496 -13.44 21.13 7.42
C ALA A 496 -14.24 20.66 8.64
N ASP A 497 -13.90 21.14 9.83
CA ASP A 497 -14.56 20.77 11.11
C ASP A 497 -15.87 21.53 11.35
N SER A 498 -16.19 22.57 10.56
CA SER A 498 -17.40 23.36 10.75
C SER A 498 -18.66 22.48 10.60
N PRO A 499 -19.70 22.69 11.45
CA PRO A 499 -20.93 21.89 11.37
C PRO A 499 -21.62 22.02 10.03
N VAL A 500 -22.15 20.89 9.52
CA VAL A 500 -22.98 20.87 8.31
C VAL A 500 -24.41 21.29 8.66
N SER A 501 -24.94 22.32 8.01
CA SER A 501 -26.31 22.74 8.22
C SER A 501 -27.28 21.63 7.79
N GLY A 502 -28.09 21.12 8.73
CA GLY A 502 -29.06 20.06 8.48
C GLY A 502 -28.60 18.64 8.83
N SER A 503 -27.35 18.44 9.23
CA SER A 503 -26.87 17.18 9.79
C SER A 503 -27.54 16.95 11.16
N THR A 504 -28.33 15.89 11.28
CA THR A 504 -28.84 15.41 12.56
C THR A 504 -27.66 14.72 13.29
N SER A 505 -26.93 15.48 14.10
CA SER A 505 -26.13 14.90 15.16
C SER A 505 -27.09 14.29 16.19
N THR A 506 -27.51 13.06 15.97
CA THR A 506 -28.14 12.27 17.00
C THR A 506 -27.04 11.84 17.97
N ASP A 507 -26.76 12.73 18.91
CA ASP A 507 -26.21 12.37 20.21
C ASP A 507 -27.31 11.61 20.94
N SER A 508 -27.53 10.36 20.55
CA SER A 508 -28.45 9.44 21.22
C SER A 508 -27.63 8.49 22.06
N THR A 509 -27.51 8.87 23.31
CA THR A 509 -27.35 7.97 24.44
C THR A 509 -28.44 6.89 24.36
N SER A 510 -28.19 5.82 23.67
CA SER A 510 -28.90 4.55 23.83
C SER A 510 -27.87 3.46 24.06
N THR A 511 -27.71 3.19 25.34
CA THR A 511 -27.03 2.01 25.87
C THR A 511 -27.87 0.77 25.48
N GLU A 512 -27.66 0.24 24.30
CA GLU A 512 -27.91 -1.16 24.02
C GLU A 512 -26.59 -1.76 23.55
N ALA A 513 -26.05 -2.58 24.44
CA ALA A 513 -24.91 -3.42 24.14
C ALA A 513 -25.35 -4.46 23.10
N VAL A 514 -25.10 -4.16 21.83
CA VAL A 514 -25.11 -5.18 20.78
C VAL A 514 -23.88 -6.02 21.02
N THR A 515 -24.08 -7.21 21.54
CA THR A 515 -23.05 -8.24 21.65
C THR A 515 -22.75 -8.71 20.23
N GLU A 516 -21.70 -8.18 19.62
CA GLU A 516 -21.13 -8.80 18.41
C GLU A 516 -20.50 -10.15 18.80
N PRO A 517 -20.61 -11.19 17.95
CA PRO A 517 -19.98 -12.48 18.19
C PRO A 517 -18.46 -12.33 18.24
N GLY A 518 -17.86 -12.93 19.26
CA GLY A 518 -16.46 -12.77 19.61
C GLY A 518 -15.49 -13.03 18.47
N THR A 519 -14.61 -12.10 18.28
CA THR A 519 -13.40 -12.22 17.46
C THR A 519 -12.54 -13.35 18.02
N VAL A 520 -12.29 -14.37 17.20
CA VAL A 520 -11.30 -15.41 17.49
C VAL A 520 -9.94 -14.75 17.58
N ALA A 521 -9.28 -14.90 18.72
CA ALA A 521 -7.93 -14.41 18.96
C ALA A 521 -6.99 -14.93 17.87
N ALA A 522 -6.36 -14.04 17.13
CA ALA A 522 -5.28 -14.40 16.23
C ALA A 522 -4.12 -14.93 17.06
N GLU A 523 -3.86 -16.22 17.00
CA GLU A 523 -2.66 -16.83 17.55
C GLU A 523 -1.43 -16.17 16.95
N THR A 524 -0.60 -15.62 17.82
CA THR A 524 0.73 -15.13 17.49
C THR A 524 1.63 -16.33 17.22
N GLN A 525 1.73 -16.80 15.99
CA GLN A 525 2.81 -17.69 15.59
C GLN A 525 4.08 -16.86 15.41
N ALA A 526 4.93 -16.92 16.41
CA ALA A 526 6.30 -16.48 16.31
C ALA A 526 7.03 -17.35 15.26
N ALA A 527 7.56 -16.71 14.22
CA ALA A 527 8.45 -17.35 13.26
C ALA A 527 9.71 -17.81 13.97
N THR A 528 9.85 -19.11 14.19
CA THR A 528 11.13 -19.73 14.57
C THR A 528 11.91 -19.96 13.29
N ASP A 529 12.95 -19.15 13.15
CA ASP A 529 14.00 -19.30 12.13
C ASP A 529 14.83 -20.56 12.45
N THR A 530 14.68 -21.60 11.66
CA THR A 530 15.49 -22.81 11.74
C THR A 530 16.66 -22.71 10.78
N THR A 531 17.77 -22.18 11.25
CA THR A 531 19.08 -22.42 10.62
C THR A 531 19.59 -23.81 11.04
N ALA A 532 19.66 -24.71 10.09
CA ALA A 532 20.37 -25.98 10.22
C ALA A 532 21.88 -25.71 10.24
N ALA A 533 22.54 -26.12 11.31
CA ALA A 533 23.99 -26.29 11.35
C ALA A 533 24.30 -27.67 11.93
N ASP A 534 25.10 -28.33 11.15
CA ASP A 534 25.69 -29.64 11.17
C ASP A 534 26.33 -30.09 12.50
N GLY A 535 26.33 -31.41 12.71
CA GLY A 535 26.74 -32.08 13.93
C GLY A 535 28.24 -32.09 14.22
N THR A 536 28.51 -32.35 15.46
CA THR A 536 29.57 -33.30 15.89
C THR A 536 29.39 -33.69 17.35
N THR A 537 29.39 -34.98 17.59
CA THR A 537 29.44 -35.73 18.84
C THR A 537 30.63 -35.37 19.71
N THR A 538 30.46 -35.30 21.05
CA THR A 538 31.32 -36.04 22.02
C THR A 538 30.64 -36.14 23.40
N GLU A 539 30.76 -37.33 23.98
CA GLU A 539 30.34 -37.78 25.31
C GLU A 539 31.00 -37.04 26.47
N GLY A 540 30.36 -37.07 27.62
CA GLY A 540 31.08 -36.91 28.87
C GLY A 540 30.26 -36.52 30.10
N THR A 541 29.70 -37.54 30.79
CA THR A 541 29.70 -37.77 32.24
C THR A 541 29.10 -36.74 33.24
N ALA A 542 28.05 -37.18 33.87
CA ALA A 542 27.64 -37.12 35.28
C ALA A 542 28.17 -36.05 36.25
N GLY A 543 27.27 -35.51 37.06
CA GLY A 543 27.55 -34.80 38.31
C GLY A 543 26.36 -34.19 38.99
N THR A 544 25.77 -34.92 39.90
CA THR A 544 24.74 -34.61 40.92
C THR A 544 25.16 -33.41 41.80
N THR A 545 24.25 -32.55 42.29
CA THR A 545 23.95 -32.26 43.68
C THR A 545 23.42 -30.82 43.91
N THR A 546 22.17 -30.72 44.33
CA THR A 546 21.55 -30.11 45.51
C THR A 546 21.86 -28.64 45.94
N GLN A 547 20.73 -27.92 46.11
CA GLN A 547 20.35 -26.93 47.14
C GLN A 547 21.20 -25.64 47.34
N GLN A 548 20.66 -24.51 47.10
CA GLN A 548 19.93 -23.59 48.03
C GLN A 548 19.21 -22.50 47.25
#